data_103daff2cf19e3542e9e3cf8627c4e4c
#
_entry.id   103daff2cf19e3542e9e3cf8627c4e4c
#
_cell.length_a   1.000
_cell.length_b   1.000
_cell.length_c   1.000
_cell.angle_alpha   90.00
_cell.angle_beta   90.00
_cell.angle_gamma   90.00
#
_symmetry.space_group_name_H-M   'P 1'
#
loop_
_entity.id
_entity.type
_entity.pdbx_description
1 polymer ?
#
loop_
_entity_poly.entity_id
_entity_poly.type
_entity_poly.pdbx_seq_one_letter_code
_entity_poly.pdbx_strand_id
1 'polypeptide(L)'
;MPGLGTIINAVGILLGGICGMLFGKKMKQRYQDTLMRATGVCILFIGIGGAMEKMLTLGADGLVSSGSMILIVSVALGSIIGEIINIEYGMQRFGEWLKRISKSEGDLSFVDAFVTASLTVCIGAMAIVGAIRDGIYGDPSILAAKAMIDFIIILIMTASKGKGCMFSAIPVFIFQGAITLLSAFIEPIMTDAALNNLSLVGSVLIFCVGLNLIWDKKIKVANLLPSVVLAVVCA
;
A
#
# COMPACT_ATOMS: atom_id res chain seq x y z
N MET A 1 0.60 -23.06 8.26
CA MET A 1 2.00 -22.92 7.80
C MET A 1 2.33 -21.43 7.85
N PRO A 2 3.27 -20.98 8.69
CA PRO A 2 3.70 -19.58 8.69
C PRO A 2 4.19 -19.16 7.30
N GLY A 3 3.77 -18.00 6.83
CA GLY A 3 4.14 -17.45 5.52
C GLY A 3 3.20 -17.84 4.36
N LEU A 4 2.21 -18.67 4.59
CA LEU A 4 1.25 -19.08 3.54
C LEU A 4 0.43 -17.87 3.07
N GLY A 5 -0.01 -17.00 3.98
CA GLY A 5 -0.77 -15.80 3.65
C GLY A 5 0.01 -14.82 2.77
N THR A 6 1.31 -14.63 3.07
CA THR A 6 2.20 -13.81 2.26
C THR A 6 2.32 -14.36 0.83
N ILE A 7 2.46 -15.68 0.68
CA ILE A 7 2.53 -16.34 -0.63
C ILE A 7 1.21 -16.14 -1.39
N ILE A 8 0.07 -16.38 -0.73
CA ILE A 8 -1.26 -16.21 -1.32
C ILE A 8 -1.42 -14.77 -1.84
N ASN A 9 -1.02 -13.76 -1.04
CA ASN A 9 -1.14 -12.37 -1.45
C ASN A 9 -0.23 -12.04 -2.64
N ALA A 10 1.03 -12.43 -2.60
CA ALA A 10 1.95 -12.21 -3.72
C ALA A 10 1.48 -12.88 -5.02
N VAL A 11 0.98 -14.12 -4.93
CA VAL A 11 0.39 -14.83 -6.07
C VAL A 11 -0.87 -14.13 -6.56
N GLY A 12 -1.73 -13.65 -5.67
CA GLY A 12 -2.92 -12.86 -6.01
C GLY A 12 -2.56 -11.62 -6.83
N ILE A 13 -1.54 -10.87 -6.41
CA ILE A 13 -1.02 -9.70 -7.13
C ILE A 13 -0.50 -10.08 -8.53
N LEU A 14 0.29 -11.15 -8.63
CA LEU A 14 0.80 -11.63 -9.93
C LEU A 14 -0.33 -12.03 -10.87
N LEU A 15 -1.31 -12.79 -10.39
CA LEU A 15 -2.48 -13.21 -11.17
C LEU A 15 -3.31 -12.00 -11.59
N GLY A 16 -3.55 -11.04 -10.69
CA GLY A 16 -4.21 -9.77 -11.02
C GLY A 16 -3.47 -9.01 -12.13
N GLY A 17 -2.13 -8.95 -12.03
CA GLY A 17 -1.29 -8.34 -13.06
C GLY A 17 -1.38 -9.04 -14.42
N ILE A 18 -1.31 -10.37 -14.45
CA ILE A 18 -1.44 -11.15 -15.68
C ILE A 18 -2.83 -10.92 -16.32
N CYS A 19 -3.89 -11.04 -15.54
CA CYS A 19 -5.25 -10.74 -16.00
C CYS A 19 -5.37 -9.30 -16.53
N GLY A 20 -4.83 -8.33 -15.78
CA GLY A 20 -4.83 -6.92 -16.17
C GLY A 20 -4.11 -6.67 -17.50
N MET A 21 -2.97 -7.33 -17.75
CA MET A 21 -2.28 -7.25 -19.04
C MET A 21 -3.11 -7.83 -20.20
N LEU A 22 -3.82 -8.93 -19.97
CA LEU A 22 -4.65 -9.54 -21.02
C LEU A 22 -5.85 -8.64 -21.38
N PHE A 23 -6.48 -8.04 -20.39
CA PHE A 23 -7.57 -7.09 -20.59
C PHE A 23 -7.07 -5.76 -21.16
N GLY A 24 -6.00 -5.21 -20.62
CA GLY A 24 -5.44 -3.91 -21.01
C GLY A 24 -5.04 -3.83 -22.48
N LYS A 25 -4.48 -4.91 -23.05
CA LYS A 25 -4.10 -4.98 -24.46
C LYS A 25 -5.26 -4.76 -25.45
N LYS A 26 -6.49 -5.06 -25.01
CA LYS A 26 -7.72 -4.93 -25.82
C LYS A 26 -8.44 -3.62 -25.58
N MET A 27 -8.04 -2.85 -24.57
CA MET A 27 -8.72 -1.61 -24.17
C MET A 27 -8.13 -0.40 -24.92
N LYS A 28 -9.01 0.47 -25.44
CA LYS A 28 -8.60 1.78 -25.97
C LYS A 28 -8.12 2.69 -24.83
N GLN A 29 -7.16 3.56 -25.10
CA GLN A 29 -6.57 4.50 -24.14
C GLN A 29 -7.63 5.25 -23.31
N ARG A 30 -8.70 5.73 -23.94
CA ARG A 30 -9.81 6.41 -23.27
C ARG A 30 -10.41 5.60 -22.10
N TYR A 31 -10.55 4.27 -22.26
CA TYR A 31 -11.08 3.41 -21.20
C TYR A 31 -10.04 3.20 -20.08
N GLN A 32 -8.77 3.08 -20.44
CA GLN A 32 -7.68 2.98 -19.47
C GLN A 32 -7.61 4.23 -18.58
N ASP A 33 -7.67 5.42 -19.17
CA ASP A 33 -7.65 6.70 -18.45
C ASP A 33 -8.86 6.85 -17.52
N THR A 34 -10.07 6.49 -18.01
CA THR A 34 -11.28 6.52 -17.20
C THR A 34 -11.21 5.55 -16.03
N LEU A 35 -10.73 4.33 -16.28
CA LEU A 35 -10.60 3.29 -15.26
C LEU A 35 -9.57 3.69 -14.20
N MET A 36 -8.45 4.29 -14.60
CA MET A 36 -7.41 4.77 -13.68
C MET A 36 -7.97 5.88 -12.76
N ARG A 37 -8.68 6.85 -13.31
CA ARG A 37 -9.30 7.92 -12.52
C ARG A 37 -10.37 7.38 -11.58
N ALA A 38 -11.22 6.47 -12.04
CA ALA A 38 -12.23 5.81 -11.21
C ALA A 38 -11.59 5.04 -10.06
N THR A 39 -10.51 4.30 -10.33
CA THR A 39 -9.73 3.62 -9.27
C THR A 39 -9.14 4.62 -8.29
N GLY A 40 -8.61 5.75 -8.76
CA GLY A 40 -8.12 6.82 -7.89
C GLY A 40 -9.21 7.33 -6.94
N VAL A 41 -10.43 7.56 -7.44
CA VAL A 41 -11.58 7.95 -6.61
C VAL A 41 -11.90 6.88 -5.56
N CYS A 42 -11.94 5.60 -5.93
CA CYS A 42 -12.18 4.52 -4.97
C CYS A 42 -11.11 4.49 -3.87
N ILE A 43 -9.84 4.63 -4.24
CA ILE A 43 -8.71 4.66 -3.28
C ILE A 43 -8.80 5.88 -2.37
N LEU A 44 -9.22 7.05 -2.87
CA LEU A 44 -9.49 8.22 -2.02
C LEU A 44 -10.54 7.92 -0.96
N PHE A 45 -11.67 7.32 -1.34
CA PHE A 45 -12.73 6.96 -0.39
C PHE A 45 -12.29 5.90 0.62
N ILE A 46 -11.48 4.93 0.20
CA ILE A 46 -10.88 3.95 1.13
C ILE A 46 -9.97 4.65 2.13
N GLY A 47 -9.13 5.58 1.68
CA GLY A 47 -8.27 6.38 2.55
C GLY A 47 -9.05 7.25 3.53
N ILE A 48 -10.08 7.97 3.05
CA ILE A 48 -10.96 8.78 3.91
C ILE A 48 -11.66 7.89 4.94
N GLY A 49 -12.30 6.80 4.49
CA GLY A 49 -13.04 5.89 5.37
C GLY A 49 -12.16 5.31 6.47
N GLY A 50 -10.96 4.83 6.13
CA GLY A 50 -10.02 4.29 7.11
C GLY A 50 -9.48 5.35 8.08
N ALA A 51 -9.24 6.58 7.62
CA ALA A 51 -8.84 7.68 8.49
C ALA A 51 -9.97 8.08 9.44
N MET A 52 -11.19 8.23 8.93
CA MET A 52 -12.37 8.58 9.76
C MET A 52 -12.69 7.50 10.79
N GLU A 53 -12.58 6.22 10.43
CA GLU A 53 -12.77 5.10 11.36
C GLU A 53 -11.87 5.20 12.59
N LYS A 54 -10.64 5.70 12.43
CA LYS A 54 -9.65 5.81 13.50
C LYS A 54 -9.65 7.16 14.20
N MET A 55 -10.19 8.20 13.56
CA MET A 55 -10.31 9.53 14.13
C MET A 55 -11.60 9.73 14.94
N LEU A 56 -12.67 9.02 14.59
CA LEU A 56 -13.99 9.22 15.20
C LEU A 56 -14.28 8.11 16.20
N THR A 57 -14.57 8.53 17.44
CA THR A 57 -15.00 7.63 18.51
C THR A 57 -16.34 8.12 19.09
N LEU A 58 -17.18 7.18 19.55
CA LEU A 58 -18.43 7.50 20.24
C LEU A 58 -18.11 7.84 21.69
N GLY A 59 -18.24 9.12 22.06
CA GLY A 59 -18.19 9.59 23.43
C GLY A 59 -19.60 9.67 24.06
N ALA A 60 -19.67 10.05 25.35
CA ALA A 60 -20.93 10.18 26.09
C ALA A 60 -21.90 11.21 25.45
N ASP A 61 -21.35 12.27 24.85
CA ASP A 61 -22.13 13.40 24.27
C ASP A 61 -22.15 13.37 22.73
N GLY A 62 -21.75 12.27 22.10
CA GLY A 62 -21.73 12.11 20.62
C GLY A 62 -20.37 11.75 20.04
N LEU A 63 -20.17 12.08 18.78
CA LEU A 63 -18.91 11.81 18.05
C LEU A 63 -17.79 12.75 18.54
N VAL A 64 -16.69 12.15 18.97
CA VAL A 64 -15.48 12.86 19.39
C VAL A 64 -14.37 12.55 18.38
N SER A 65 -13.62 13.57 17.96
CA SER A 65 -12.45 13.40 17.10
C SER A 65 -11.18 13.28 17.93
N SER A 66 -10.37 12.25 17.64
CA SER A 66 -9.08 11.99 18.28
C SER A 66 -7.99 11.72 17.24
N GLY A 67 -6.73 11.63 17.69
CA GLY A 67 -5.61 11.24 16.83
C GLY A 67 -5.04 12.35 15.92
N SER A 68 -5.61 13.55 15.88
CA SER A 68 -5.15 14.65 15.03
C SER A 68 -3.69 15.06 15.30
N MET A 69 -3.28 15.10 16.58
CA MET A 69 -1.89 15.45 16.95
C MET A 69 -0.89 14.38 16.46
N ILE A 70 -1.21 13.11 16.69
CA ILE A 70 -0.40 11.97 16.20
C ILE A 70 -0.25 12.05 14.69
N LEU A 71 -1.35 12.28 13.96
CA LEU A 71 -1.34 12.40 12.51
C LEU A 71 -0.41 13.54 12.05
N ILE A 72 -0.60 14.75 12.59
CA ILE A 72 0.19 15.93 12.17
C ILE A 72 1.68 15.72 12.48
N VAL A 73 2.00 15.31 13.70
CA VAL A 73 3.40 15.15 14.13
C VAL A 73 4.08 14.03 13.34
N SER A 74 3.41 12.86 13.22
CA SER A 74 3.97 11.72 12.48
C SER A 74 4.19 12.04 11.00
N VAL A 75 3.23 12.70 10.35
CA VAL A 75 3.35 13.05 8.93
C VAL A 75 4.41 14.14 8.73
N ALA A 76 4.45 15.17 9.58
CA ALA A 76 5.44 16.23 9.46
C ALA A 76 6.88 15.73 9.65
N LEU A 77 7.13 15.01 10.76
CA LEU A 77 8.47 14.47 11.03
C LEU A 77 8.84 13.35 10.06
N GLY A 78 7.89 12.47 9.77
CA GLY A 78 8.11 11.36 8.84
C GLY A 78 8.41 11.82 7.41
N SER A 79 7.75 12.90 6.94
CA SER A 79 8.05 13.48 5.64
C SER A 79 9.45 14.07 5.56
N ILE A 80 9.92 14.73 6.63
CA ILE A 80 11.28 15.25 6.70
C ILE A 80 12.30 14.11 6.66
N ILE A 81 12.11 13.09 7.49
CA ILE A 81 12.98 11.91 7.51
C ILE A 81 13.00 11.23 6.15
N GLY A 82 11.83 11.00 5.56
CA GLY A 82 11.72 10.36 4.27
C GLY A 82 12.32 11.16 3.12
N GLU A 83 12.23 12.50 3.15
CA GLU A 83 12.87 13.35 2.14
C GLU A 83 14.40 13.35 2.30
N ILE A 84 14.93 13.30 3.53
CA ILE A 84 16.37 13.16 3.79
C ILE A 84 16.90 11.83 3.25
N ILE A 85 16.19 10.72 3.52
CA ILE A 85 16.57 9.37 3.05
C ILE A 85 16.30 9.23 1.55
N ASN A 86 15.31 9.97 1.04
CA ASN A 86 14.82 9.94 -0.35
C ASN A 86 14.36 8.53 -0.79
N ILE A 87 13.41 7.97 -0.04
CA ILE A 87 12.86 6.62 -0.26
C ILE A 87 12.23 6.51 -1.66
N GLU A 88 11.58 7.57 -2.13
CA GLU A 88 10.99 7.63 -3.48
C GLU A 88 12.04 7.35 -4.56
N TYR A 89 13.23 7.93 -4.45
CA TYR A 89 14.34 7.67 -5.36
C TYR A 89 14.84 6.22 -5.28
N GLY A 90 14.93 5.68 -4.06
CA GLY A 90 15.27 4.27 -3.85
C GLY A 90 14.29 3.32 -4.55
N MET A 91 12.99 3.56 -4.41
CA MET A 91 11.95 2.78 -5.08
C MET A 91 11.99 2.94 -6.61
N GLN A 92 12.26 4.14 -7.11
CA GLN A 92 12.43 4.39 -8.55
C GLN A 92 13.64 3.61 -9.10
N ARG A 93 14.78 3.66 -8.44
CA ARG A 93 15.98 2.87 -8.85
C ARG A 93 15.72 1.37 -8.85
N PHE A 94 15.00 0.87 -7.84
CA PHE A 94 14.60 -0.52 -7.80
C PHE A 94 13.65 -0.87 -8.95
N GLY A 95 12.69 0.01 -9.26
CA GLY A 95 11.81 -0.12 -10.41
C GLY A 95 12.56 -0.11 -11.75
N GLU A 96 13.58 0.74 -11.89
CA GLU A 96 14.45 0.76 -13.08
C GLU A 96 15.25 -0.54 -13.24
N TRP A 97 15.76 -1.08 -12.16
CA TRP A 97 16.44 -2.37 -12.17
C TRP A 97 15.49 -3.50 -12.61
N LEU A 98 14.26 -3.53 -12.06
CA LEU A 98 13.21 -4.48 -12.48
C LEU A 98 12.84 -4.30 -13.95
N LYS A 99 12.74 -3.06 -14.43
CA LYS A 99 12.46 -2.73 -15.84
C LYS A 99 13.50 -3.34 -16.76
N ARG A 100 14.79 -3.27 -16.42
CA ARG A 100 15.90 -3.87 -17.18
C ARG A 100 15.81 -5.39 -17.19
N ILE A 101 15.65 -6.03 -16.02
CA ILE A 101 15.56 -7.49 -15.91
C ILE A 101 14.34 -8.04 -16.67
N SER A 102 13.20 -7.34 -16.60
CA SER A 102 11.98 -7.74 -17.31
C SER A 102 11.99 -7.42 -18.81
N LYS A 103 13.11 -6.94 -19.35
CA LYS A 103 13.26 -6.52 -20.75
C LYS A 103 12.15 -5.56 -21.19
N SER A 104 11.83 -4.59 -20.34
CA SER A 104 10.73 -3.65 -20.50
C SER A 104 11.22 -2.24 -20.84
N GLU A 105 12.42 -2.11 -21.40
CA GLU A 105 13.11 -0.82 -21.61
C GLU A 105 12.29 0.19 -22.43
N GLY A 106 11.48 -0.29 -23.37
CA GLY A 106 10.57 0.56 -24.15
C GLY A 106 9.32 1.07 -23.44
N ASP A 107 9.05 0.61 -22.21
CA ASP A 107 7.89 1.03 -21.45
C ASP A 107 8.23 2.21 -20.54
N LEU A 108 7.86 3.42 -20.95
CA LEU A 108 8.13 4.65 -20.19
C LEU A 108 7.35 4.74 -18.88
N SER A 109 6.20 4.09 -18.80
CA SER A 109 5.33 4.12 -17.62
C SER A 109 5.66 3.06 -16.57
N PHE A 110 6.55 2.10 -16.89
CA PHE A 110 6.82 0.93 -16.05
C PHE A 110 7.20 1.28 -14.61
N VAL A 111 8.14 2.21 -14.43
CA VAL A 111 8.65 2.57 -13.08
C VAL A 111 7.57 3.27 -12.28
N ASP A 112 6.84 4.19 -12.89
CA ASP A 112 5.73 4.88 -12.21
C ASP A 112 4.60 3.92 -11.84
N ALA A 113 4.24 3.01 -12.74
CA ALA A 113 3.26 1.96 -12.49
C ALA A 113 3.70 1.05 -11.33
N PHE A 114 4.96 0.61 -11.33
CA PHE A 114 5.54 -0.20 -10.26
C PHE A 114 5.50 0.52 -8.90
N VAL A 115 6.00 1.75 -8.82
CA VAL A 115 6.06 2.53 -7.57
C VAL A 115 4.65 2.78 -7.03
N THR A 116 3.74 3.26 -7.89
CA THR A 116 2.36 3.55 -7.50
C THR A 116 1.64 2.30 -7.00
N ALA A 117 1.74 1.18 -7.73
CA ALA A 117 1.11 -0.07 -7.33
C ALA A 117 1.70 -0.60 -6.02
N SER A 118 3.02 -0.59 -5.87
CA SER A 118 3.70 -1.03 -4.65
C SER A 118 3.23 -0.25 -3.42
N LEU A 119 3.15 1.07 -3.52
CA LEU A 119 2.65 1.91 -2.42
C LEU A 119 1.18 1.61 -2.12
N THR A 120 0.34 1.43 -3.15
CA THR A 120 -1.09 1.14 -2.97
C THR A 120 -1.32 -0.15 -2.18
N VAL A 121 -0.55 -1.21 -2.47
CA VAL A 121 -0.79 -2.55 -1.88
C VAL A 121 0.08 -2.85 -0.66
N CYS A 122 1.21 -2.15 -0.45
CA CYS A 122 2.06 -2.33 0.74
C CYS A 122 1.55 -1.56 1.96
N ILE A 123 0.93 -0.38 1.76
CA ILE A 123 0.47 0.48 2.84
C ILE A 123 -0.87 -0.03 3.38
N GLY A 124 -0.93 -0.24 4.71
CA GLY A 124 -2.17 -0.59 5.39
C GLY A 124 -2.00 -1.58 6.53
N ALA A 125 -2.82 -1.43 7.57
CA ALA A 125 -2.77 -2.27 8.78
C ALA A 125 -3.04 -3.76 8.46
N MET A 126 -3.89 -4.08 7.48
CA MET A 126 -4.16 -5.46 7.09
C MET A 126 -2.91 -6.23 6.66
N ALA A 127 -1.94 -5.55 6.02
CA ALA A 127 -0.69 -6.18 5.62
C ALA A 127 0.15 -6.59 6.83
N ILE A 128 0.21 -5.72 7.84
CA ILE A 128 1.02 -5.92 9.06
C ILE A 128 0.34 -6.90 10.00
N VAL A 129 -0.93 -6.66 10.37
CA VAL A 129 -1.70 -7.54 11.26
C VAL A 129 -1.83 -8.94 10.67
N GLY A 130 -2.12 -9.03 9.36
CA GLY A 130 -2.21 -10.31 8.67
C GLY A 130 -0.89 -11.08 8.66
N ALA A 131 0.24 -10.39 8.43
CA ALA A 131 1.56 -11.01 8.44
C ALA A 131 1.98 -11.46 9.85
N ILE A 132 1.64 -10.71 10.91
CA ILE A 132 1.88 -11.11 12.31
C ILE A 132 1.05 -12.35 12.64
N ARG A 133 -0.25 -12.38 12.33
CA ARG A 133 -1.12 -13.53 12.60
C ARG A 133 -0.69 -14.78 11.82
N ASP A 134 -0.29 -14.61 10.57
CA ASP A 134 0.24 -15.71 9.76
C ASP A 134 1.55 -16.24 10.34
N GLY A 135 2.42 -15.37 10.86
CA GLY A 135 3.69 -15.76 11.47
C GLY A 135 3.54 -16.50 12.80
N ILE A 136 2.68 -16.01 13.69
CA ILE A 136 2.53 -16.55 15.07
C ILE A 136 1.57 -17.72 15.12
N TYR A 137 0.39 -17.56 14.50
CA TYR A 137 -0.70 -18.53 14.59
C TYR A 137 -0.83 -19.43 13.36
N GLY A 138 -0.07 -19.15 12.28
CA GLY A 138 -0.21 -19.83 11.00
C GLY A 138 -1.58 -19.58 10.34
N ASP A 139 -2.25 -18.48 10.68
CA ASP A 139 -3.57 -18.08 10.19
C ASP A 139 -3.45 -17.12 9.00
N PRO A 140 -3.65 -17.60 7.75
CA PRO A 140 -3.52 -16.79 6.55
C PRO A 140 -4.79 -16.00 6.20
N SER A 141 -5.87 -16.08 6.99
CA SER A 141 -7.20 -15.58 6.62
C SER A 141 -7.22 -14.10 6.25
N ILE A 142 -6.55 -13.25 7.04
CA ILE A 142 -6.47 -11.80 6.77
C ILE A 142 -5.71 -11.53 5.47
N LEU A 143 -4.57 -12.19 5.25
CA LEU A 143 -3.79 -12.01 4.03
C LEU A 143 -4.48 -12.61 2.80
N ALA A 144 -5.26 -13.67 2.96
CA ALA A 144 -6.09 -14.22 1.89
C ALA A 144 -7.21 -13.26 1.48
N ALA A 145 -7.90 -12.64 2.45
CA ALA A 145 -8.88 -11.60 2.17
C ALA A 145 -8.22 -10.38 1.48
N LYS A 146 -7.04 -9.97 1.97
CA LYS A 146 -6.24 -8.91 1.33
C LYS A 146 -5.83 -9.28 -0.09
N ALA A 147 -5.45 -10.52 -0.35
CA ALA A 147 -5.07 -11.00 -1.69
C ALA A 147 -6.20 -10.82 -2.72
N MET A 148 -7.46 -10.99 -2.33
CA MET A 148 -8.60 -10.74 -3.20
C MET A 148 -8.73 -9.25 -3.54
N ILE A 149 -8.54 -8.38 -2.56
CA ILE A 149 -8.58 -6.92 -2.76
C ILE A 149 -7.42 -6.48 -3.66
N ASP A 150 -6.20 -6.91 -3.33
CA ASP A 150 -5.00 -6.57 -4.08
C ASP A 150 -5.05 -7.11 -5.52
N PHE A 151 -5.60 -8.31 -5.73
CA PHE A 151 -5.85 -8.88 -7.06
C PHE A 151 -6.69 -7.94 -7.92
N ILE A 152 -7.83 -7.46 -7.40
CA ILE A 152 -8.73 -6.56 -8.13
C ILE A 152 -8.05 -5.22 -8.43
N ILE A 153 -7.39 -4.63 -7.41
CA ILE A 153 -6.70 -3.35 -7.55
C ILE A 153 -5.59 -3.47 -8.61
N ILE A 154 -4.75 -4.49 -8.52
CA ILE A 154 -3.62 -4.69 -9.46
C ILE A 154 -4.11 -5.06 -10.86
N LEU A 155 -5.20 -5.82 -10.99
CA LEU A 155 -5.82 -6.09 -12.28
C LEU A 155 -6.20 -4.77 -12.97
N ILE A 156 -6.90 -3.89 -12.26
CA ILE A 156 -7.35 -2.60 -12.79
C ILE A 156 -6.14 -1.69 -13.09
N MET A 157 -5.20 -1.59 -12.16
CA MET A 157 -4.00 -0.76 -12.34
C MET A 157 -3.13 -1.26 -13.49
N THR A 158 -2.96 -2.58 -13.64
CA THR A 158 -2.17 -3.14 -14.75
C THR A 158 -2.86 -2.93 -16.09
N ALA A 159 -4.19 -3.03 -16.15
CA ALA A 159 -4.97 -2.76 -17.35
C ALA A 159 -4.84 -1.30 -17.81
N SER A 160 -4.65 -0.35 -16.87
CA SER A 160 -4.58 1.08 -17.15
C SER A 160 -3.17 1.66 -17.19
N LYS A 161 -2.28 1.25 -16.29
CA LYS A 161 -0.88 1.77 -16.18
C LYS A 161 0.18 0.85 -16.79
N GLY A 162 -0.18 -0.39 -17.12
CA GLY A 162 0.74 -1.34 -17.74
C GLY A 162 1.39 -2.32 -16.75
N LYS A 163 2.27 -3.15 -17.30
CA LYS A 163 2.83 -4.34 -16.63
C LYS A 163 3.70 -4.05 -15.40
N GLY A 164 4.17 -2.82 -15.22
CA GLY A 164 4.94 -2.44 -14.03
C GLY A 164 4.19 -2.74 -12.73
N CYS A 165 2.85 -2.63 -12.73
CA CYS A 165 2.03 -2.86 -11.54
C CYS A 165 2.14 -4.29 -10.98
N MET A 166 2.27 -5.31 -11.83
CA MET A 166 2.35 -6.71 -11.36
C MET A 166 3.64 -6.98 -10.57
N PHE A 167 4.71 -6.21 -10.81
CA PHE A 167 5.97 -6.35 -10.10
C PHE A 167 5.90 -5.86 -8.65
N SER A 168 4.80 -5.20 -8.24
CA SER A 168 4.53 -4.88 -6.84
C SER A 168 4.40 -6.12 -5.94
N ALA A 169 4.22 -7.31 -6.53
CA ALA A 169 4.29 -8.57 -5.81
C ALA A 169 5.63 -8.76 -5.08
N ILE A 170 6.73 -8.25 -5.63
CA ILE A 170 8.08 -8.40 -5.05
C ILE A 170 8.21 -7.62 -3.74
N PRO A 171 8.01 -6.29 -3.69
CA PRO A 171 8.08 -5.57 -2.43
C PRO A 171 7.03 -6.03 -1.42
N VAL A 172 5.83 -6.44 -1.85
CA VAL A 172 4.81 -7.01 -0.95
C VAL A 172 5.31 -8.30 -0.32
N PHE A 173 5.86 -9.21 -1.12
CA PHE A 173 6.40 -10.48 -0.63
C PHE A 173 7.55 -10.26 0.36
N ILE A 174 8.47 -9.34 0.06
CA ILE A 174 9.60 -9.00 0.94
C ILE A 174 9.07 -8.36 2.23
N PHE A 175 8.20 -7.38 2.14
CA PHE A 175 7.66 -6.63 3.28
C PHE A 175 6.85 -7.53 4.22
N GLN A 176 5.84 -8.22 3.69
CA GLN A 176 5.00 -9.13 4.49
C GLN A 176 5.79 -10.33 5.00
N GLY A 177 6.68 -10.89 4.17
CA GLY A 177 7.55 -12.00 4.56
C GLY A 177 8.48 -11.61 5.70
N ALA A 178 9.08 -10.42 5.66
CA ALA A 178 9.92 -9.91 6.75
C ALA A 178 9.11 -9.76 8.05
N ILE A 179 7.88 -9.20 7.98
CA ILE A 179 7.00 -9.08 9.15
C ILE A 179 6.60 -10.46 9.68
N THR A 180 6.26 -11.40 8.80
CA THR A 180 5.92 -12.78 9.19
C THR A 180 7.08 -13.47 9.90
N LEU A 181 8.31 -13.32 9.38
CA LEU A 181 9.52 -13.91 10.00
C LEU A 181 9.87 -13.23 11.33
N LEU A 182 9.62 -11.94 11.45
CA LEU A 182 9.94 -11.15 12.65
C LEU A 182 8.71 -10.98 13.57
N SER A 183 7.62 -11.70 13.32
CA SER A 183 6.33 -11.52 13.99
C SER A 183 6.43 -11.61 15.52
N ALA A 184 7.19 -12.56 16.05
CA ALA A 184 7.40 -12.73 17.49
C ALA A 184 8.08 -11.53 18.17
N PHE A 185 8.89 -10.76 17.42
CA PHE A 185 9.54 -9.54 17.92
C PHE A 185 8.65 -8.30 17.71
N ILE A 186 7.81 -8.32 16.70
CA ILE A 186 6.96 -7.18 16.32
C ILE A 186 5.65 -7.18 17.12
N GLU A 187 5.09 -8.35 17.43
CA GLU A 187 3.81 -8.48 18.16
C GLU A 187 3.75 -7.66 19.45
N PRO A 188 4.76 -7.71 20.36
CA PRO A 188 4.69 -6.96 21.61
C PRO A 188 4.65 -5.43 21.44
N ILE A 189 5.13 -4.93 20.27
CA ILE A 189 5.15 -3.51 19.94
C ILE A 189 3.82 -3.07 19.32
N MET A 190 3.07 -4.01 18.74
CA MET A 190 1.79 -3.75 18.04
C MET A 190 0.62 -3.73 19.02
N THR A 191 0.64 -2.78 19.96
CA THR A 191 -0.49 -2.51 20.84
C THR A 191 -1.70 -2.03 20.02
N ASP A 192 -2.91 -2.05 20.62
CA ASP A 192 -4.12 -1.51 19.96
C ASP A 192 -3.93 -0.03 19.58
N ALA A 193 -3.25 0.75 20.42
CA ALA A 193 -2.91 2.14 20.13
C ALA A 193 -1.98 2.25 18.90
N ALA A 194 -0.92 1.42 18.85
CA ALA A 194 0.01 1.38 17.73
C ALA A 194 -0.68 0.99 16.41
N LEU A 195 -1.58 -0.01 16.45
CA LEU A 195 -2.37 -0.44 15.30
C LEU A 195 -3.35 0.63 14.84
N ASN A 196 -3.99 1.35 15.77
CA ASN A 196 -4.88 2.45 15.45
C ASN A 196 -4.13 3.62 14.79
N ASN A 197 -2.98 4.02 15.36
CA ASN A 197 -2.14 5.08 14.81
C ASN A 197 -1.58 4.71 13.44
N LEU A 198 -1.13 3.46 13.27
CA LEU A 198 -0.67 2.92 11.99
C LEU A 198 -1.77 2.94 10.94
N SER A 199 -2.99 2.52 11.32
CA SER A 199 -4.15 2.52 10.43
C SER A 199 -4.54 3.94 10.04
N LEU A 200 -4.52 4.89 10.98
CA LEU A 200 -4.83 6.30 10.74
C LEU A 200 -3.85 6.90 9.72
N VAL A 201 -2.55 6.87 10.03
CA VAL A 201 -1.52 7.45 9.17
C VAL A 201 -1.46 6.72 7.84
N GLY A 202 -1.50 5.38 7.83
CA GLY A 202 -1.53 4.58 6.61
C GLY A 202 -2.72 4.93 5.69
N SER A 203 -3.90 5.17 6.26
CA SER A 203 -5.09 5.58 5.50
C SER A 203 -4.91 6.95 4.84
N VAL A 204 -4.26 7.90 5.51
CA VAL A 204 -3.91 9.20 4.92
C VAL A 204 -2.89 9.04 3.77
N LEU A 205 -1.93 8.13 3.90
CA LEU A 205 -1.01 7.84 2.80
C LEU A 205 -1.73 7.20 1.61
N ILE A 206 -2.69 6.30 1.84
CA ILE A 206 -3.56 5.71 0.80
C ILE A 206 -4.36 6.82 0.10
N PHE A 207 -4.90 7.78 0.84
CA PHE A 207 -5.56 8.95 0.27
C PHE A 207 -4.61 9.72 -0.66
N CYS A 208 -3.35 9.96 -0.26
CA CYS A 208 -2.34 10.60 -1.11
C CYS A 208 -2.03 9.80 -2.39
N VAL A 209 -2.03 8.46 -2.33
CA VAL A 209 -1.91 7.62 -3.53
C VAL A 209 -3.10 7.83 -4.47
N GLY A 210 -4.33 7.87 -3.92
CA GLY A 210 -5.53 8.14 -4.70
C GLY A 210 -5.48 9.50 -5.41
N LEU A 211 -4.99 10.55 -4.73
CA LEU A 211 -4.74 11.86 -5.32
C LEU A 211 -3.77 11.76 -6.52
N ASN A 212 -2.67 11.05 -6.35
CA ASN A 212 -1.67 10.89 -7.41
C ASN A 212 -2.18 10.12 -8.64
N LEU A 213 -3.20 9.26 -8.46
CA LEU A 213 -3.85 8.57 -9.58
C LEU A 213 -4.78 9.47 -10.40
N ILE A 214 -5.30 10.53 -9.78
CA ILE A 214 -6.23 11.46 -10.44
C ILE A 214 -5.48 12.67 -11.03
N TRP A 215 -4.48 13.20 -10.31
CA TRP A 215 -3.79 14.47 -10.62
C TRP A 215 -2.31 14.33 -10.93
N ASP A 216 -1.89 13.25 -11.56
CA ASP A 216 -0.50 13.04 -12.03
C ASP A 216 0.59 13.36 -10.99
N LYS A 217 0.83 12.42 -10.10
CA LYS A 217 1.98 12.28 -9.19
C LYS A 217 2.58 13.59 -8.63
N LYS A 218 1.83 14.28 -7.79
CA LYS A 218 2.30 15.51 -7.12
C LYS A 218 2.89 15.27 -5.74
N ILE A 219 2.56 14.14 -5.10
CA ILE A 219 2.97 13.81 -3.73
C ILE A 219 3.96 12.63 -3.78
N LYS A 220 5.14 12.80 -3.20
CA LYS A 220 6.13 11.72 -3.05
C LYS A 220 5.73 10.80 -1.89
N VAL A 221 4.73 9.95 -2.11
CA VAL A 221 4.13 9.14 -1.04
C VAL A 221 5.14 8.17 -0.40
N ALA A 222 6.13 7.68 -1.15
CA ALA A 222 7.18 6.85 -0.57
C ALA A 222 7.99 7.60 0.51
N ASN A 223 8.21 8.90 0.34
CA ASN A 223 8.90 9.72 1.34
C ASN A 223 8.03 9.98 2.59
N LEU A 224 6.73 9.67 2.54
CA LEU A 224 5.86 9.71 3.73
C LEU A 224 5.86 8.41 4.53
N LEU A 225 6.44 7.30 4.03
CA LEU A 225 6.43 6.00 4.72
C LEU A 225 7.00 6.03 6.14
N PRO A 226 8.07 6.80 6.49
CA PRO A 226 8.54 6.88 7.85
C PRO A 226 7.49 7.41 8.84
N SER A 227 6.46 8.14 8.38
CA SER A 227 5.35 8.59 9.22
C SER A 227 4.59 7.43 9.85
N VAL A 228 4.46 6.31 9.13
CA VAL A 228 3.79 5.10 9.65
C VAL A 228 4.58 4.50 10.80
N VAL A 229 5.91 4.45 10.67
CA VAL A 229 6.80 3.96 11.73
C VAL A 229 6.74 4.87 12.96
N LEU A 230 6.80 6.19 12.75
CA LEU A 230 6.69 7.17 13.84
C LEU A 230 5.34 7.06 14.56
N ALA A 231 4.25 6.85 13.83
CA ALA A 231 2.92 6.69 14.42
C ALA A 231 2.83 5.46 15.35
N VAL A 232 3.54 4.39 15.02
CA VAL A 232 3.65 3.19 15.89
C VAL A 232 4.52 3.46 17.10
N VAL A 233 5.65 4.13 16.94
CA VAL A 233 6.59 4.42 18.04
C VAL A 233 6.01 5.43 19.04
N CYS A 234 5.12 6.30 18.59
CA CYS A 234 4.44 7.29 19.45
C CYS A 234 3.11 6.78 20.06
N ALA A 235 2.90 5.46 20.07
CA ALA A 235 1.66 4.85 20.60
C ALA A 235 1.75 4.50 22.14
#